data_789954f568850ac2967feefa8fbf4edf
#
_entry.id   789954f568850ac2967feefa8fbf4edf
#
_cell.length_a   1.000
_cell.length_b   1.000
_cell.length_c   1.000
_cell.angle_alpha   90.00
_cell.angle_beta   90.00
_cell.angle_gamma   90.00
#
_symmetry.space_group_name_H-M   'P 1'
#
loop_
_entity.id
_entity.type
_entity.pdbx_description
1 polymer ?
#
loop_
_entity_poly.entity_id
_entity_poly.type
_entity_poly.pdbx_seq_one_letter_code
_entity_poly.pdbx_strand_id
1 'polypeptide(L)'
;SIILLDTMLSPVILPLTLRLLCGSVVELDTLGMIRDLFVMIVVPAALAMVLCRLLGQSICAKAKQRLSPFSKLALLVIICANVTRCAPFLHELNRELVLLLCITLAMRLIGLGLGFLLSTLFRFPYPVELTVTVNSSMRNNAAAATLAAQYFPSEVVFSPSVSPLFSPLTSSLAV
;
A
#
# COMPACT_ATOMS: atom_id res chain seq x y z
N SER A 1 5.18 -12.26 9.66
CA SER A 1 5.36 -11.25 10.70
C SER A 1 6.03 -9.99 10.23
N ILE A 2 6.79 -9.96 9.12
CA ILE A 2 7.33 -8.74 8.50
C ILE A 2 6.20 -7.80 8.11
N ILE A 3 5.17 -8.31 7.45
CA ILE A 3 3.98 -7.53 7.03
C ILE A 3 3.27 -6.88 8.24
N LEU A 4 3.18 -7.58 9.37
CA LEU A 4 2.57 -7.02 10.58
C LEU A 4 3.39 -5.87 11.16
N LEU A 5 4.71 -6.00 11.20
CA LEU A 5 5.62 -4.95 11.63
C LEU A 5 5.53 -3.73 10.74
N ASP A 6 5.57 -3.93 9.42
CA ASP A 6 5.41 -2.87 8.43
C ASP A 6 4.06 -2.16 8.59
N THR A 7 2.98 -2.92 8.73
CA THR A 7 1.64 -2.36 8.93
C THR A 7 1.50 -1.57 10.23
N MET A 8 2.16 -1.99 11.31
CA MET A 8 2.13 -1.29 12.59
C MET A 8 3.01 -0.04 12.63
N LEU A 9 4.10 -0.03 11.86
CA LEU A 9 5.03 1.10 11.77
C LEU A 9 4.59 2.16 10.76
N SER A 10 3.83 1.77 9.72
CA SER A 10 3.34 2.66 8.66
C SER A 10 2.66 3.92 9.17
N PRO A 11 1.75 3.89 10.18
CA PRO A 11 1.06 5.07 10.67
C PRO A 11 1.99 6.16 11.24
N VAL A 12 3.18 5.79 11.66
CA VAL A 12 4.17 6.72 12.23
C VAL A 12 5.18 7.13 11.17
N ILE A 13 5.76 6.15 10.46
CA ILE A 13 6.84 6.40 9.50
C ILE A 13 6.33 7.22 8.31
N LEU A 14 5.11 6.94 7.81
CA LEU A 14 4.61 7.57 6.60
C LEU A 14 4.32 9.07 6.79
N PRO A 15 3.61 9.55 7.85
CA PRO A 15 3.46 10.98 8.09
C PRO A 15 4.78 11.68 8.40
N LEU A 16 5.70 11.00 9.10
CA LEU A 16 7.01 11.58 9.42
C LEU A 16 7.84 11.81 8.16
N THR A 17 7.88 10.84 7.25
CA THR A 17 8.56 10.98 5.95
C THR A 17 7.91 12.04 5.08
N LEU A 18 6.57 12.10 5.04
CA LEU A 18 5.86 13.16 4.31
C LEU A 18 6.19 14.55 4.86
N ARG A 19 6.19 14.72 6.18
CA ARG A 19 6.58 15.97 6.82
C ARG A 19 8.02 16.36 6.47
N LEU A 20 8.92 15.41 6.43
CA LEU A 20 10.34 15.65 6.16
C LEU A 20 10.58 16.01 4.69
N LEU A 21 9.82 15.42 3.77
CA LEU A 21 9.97 15.62 2.33
C LEU A 21 9.12 16.78 1.79
N CYS A 22 7.90 16.95 2.29
CA CYS A 22 6.92 17.90 1.76
C CYS A 22 6.56 19.01 2.74
N GLY A 23 7.03 18.96 3.99
CA GLY A 23 6.65 19.91 5.04
C GLY A 23 7.07 21.35 4.81
N SER A 24 7.96 21.60 3.85
CA SER A 24 8.32 22.96 3.41
C SER A 24 7.36 23.56 2.37
N VAL A 25 6.55 22.72 1.75
CA VAL A 25 5.65 23.10 0.63
C VAL A 25 4.17 23.06 1.03
N VAL A 26 3.84 22.16 1.96
CA VAL A 26 2.44 21.95 2.41
C VAL A 26 2.42 21.92 3.94
N GLU A 27 1.52 22.72 4.52
CA GLU A 27 1.23 22.64 5.96
C GLU A 27 0.48 21.33 6.26
N LEU A 28 1.23 20.31 6.72
CA LEU A 28 0.68 19.00 7.02
C LEU A 28 0.35 18.88 8.50
N ASP A 29 -0.90 18.57 8.81
CA ASP A 29 -1.29 18.13 10.15
C ASP A 29 -0.78 16.69 10.39
N THR A 30 0.50 16.59 10.73
CA THR A 30 1.18 15.31 10.94
C THR A 30 0.52 14.49 12.05
N LEU A 31 -0.01 15.16 13.09
CA LEU A 31 -0.63 14.47 14.22
C LEU A 31 -2.00 13.89 13.83
N GLY A 32 -2.80 14.64 13.08
CA GLY A 32 -4.05 14.18 12.49
C GLY A 32 -3.82 12.97 11.57
N MET A 33 -2.82 13.06 10.70
CA MET A 33 -2.45 11.95 9.80
C MET A 33 -2.05 10.67 10.57
N ILE A 34 -1.25 10.79 11.63
CA ILE A 34 -0.87 9.66 12.49
C ILE A 34 -2.12 9.02 13.12
N ARG A 35 -3.01 9.85 13.68
CA ARG A 35 -4.24 9.40 14.31
C ARG A 35 -5.15 8.65 13.33
N ASP A 36 -5.37 9.24 12.16
CA ASP A 36 -6.26 8.66 11.14
C ASP A 36 -5.73 7.33 10.62
N LEU A 37 -4.45 7.25 10.33
CA LEU A 37 -3.80 5.99 9.92
C LEU A 37 -3.80 4.96 11.04
N PHE A 38 -3.59 5.38 12.28
CA PHE A 38 -3.62 4.48 13.43
C PHE A 38 -5.00 3.85 13.60
N VAL A 39 -6.06 4.67 13.56
CA VAL A 39 -7.44 4.20 13.66
C VAL A 39 -7.80 3.31 12.46
N MET A 40 -7.40 3.69 11.26
CA MET A 40 -7.74 2.96 10.04
C MET A 40 -7.03 1.62 9.91
N ILE A 41 -5.78 1.52 10.37
CA ILE A 41 -4.93 0.34 10.13
C ILE A 41 -4.76 -0.49 11.41
N VAL A 42 -4.33 0.14 12.51
CA VAL A 42 -3.93 -0.57 13.73
C VAL A 42 -5.15 -1.11 14.48
N VAL A 43 -6.22 -0.32 14.58
CA VAL A 43 -7.42 -0.75 15.32
C VAL A 43 -8.06 -1.99 14.69
N PRO A 44 -8.35 -2.08 13.38
CA PRO A 44 -8.89 -3.30 12.77
C PRO A 44 -7.94 -4.50 12.88
N ALA A 45 -6.63 -4.27 12.73
CA ALA A 45 -5.63 -5.33 12.84
C ALA A 45 -5.55 -5.88 14.27
N ALA A 46 -5.55 -5.01 15.28
CA ALA A 46 -5.56 -5.40 16.69
C ALA A 46 -6.85 -6.16 17.04
N LEU A 47 -7.98 -5.66 16.57
CA LEU A 47 -9.29 -6.30 16.79
C LEU A 47 -9.33 -7.71 16.19
N ALA A 48 -8.82 -7.87 14.96
CA ALA A 48 -8.71 -9.16 14.30
C ALA A 48 -7.80 -10.12 15.08
N MET A 49 -6.66 -9.65 15.59
CA MET A 49 -5.76 -10.47 16.41
C MET A 49 -6.40 -10.91 17.73
N VAL A 50 -7.09 -10.00 18.40
CA VAL A 50 -7.80 -10.31 19.66
C VAL A 50 -8.91 -11.33 19.40
N LEU A 51 -9.74 -11.12 18.38
CA LEU A 51 -10.78 -12.06 17.99
C LEU A 51 -10.22 -13.43 17.64
N CYS A 52 -9.12 -13.50 16.91
CA CYS A 52 -8.46 -14.76 16.59
C CYS A 52 -7.91 -15.49 17.83
N ARG A 53 -7.46 -14.76 18.84
CA ARG A 53 -7.04 -15.36 20.11
C ARG A 53 -8.22 -15.89 20.93
N LEU A 54 -9.33 -15.15 20.97
CA LEU A 54 -10.52 -15.53 21.74
C LEU A 54 -11.30 -16.68 21.12
N LEU A 55 -11.45 -16.68 19.79
CA LEU A 55 -12.23 -17.69 19.06
C LEU A 55 -11.44 -18.96 18.73
N GLY A 56 -10.11 -18.92 18.86
CA GLY A 56 -9.22 -20.01 18.51
C GLY A 56 -8.86 -20.07 17.02
N GLN A 57 -7.66 -20.60 16.75
CA GLN A 57 -7.06 -20.59 15.41
C GLN A 57 -7.87 -21.39 14.36
N SER A 58 -8.55 -22.45 14.77
CA SER A 58 -9.35 -23.29 13.85
C SER A 58 -10.58 -22.54 13.30
N ILE A 59 -11.26 -21.77 14.16
CA ILE A 59 -12.42 -20.96 13.76
C ILE A 59 -11.96 -19.81 12.88
N CYS A 60 -10.86 -19.15 13.23
CA CYS A 60 -10.27 -18.09 12.40
C CYS A 60 -9.85 -18.58 11.01
N ALA A 61 -9.25 -19.77 10.90
CA ALA A 61 -8.89 -20.35 9.62
C ALA A 61 -10.11 -20.60 8.73
N LYS A 62 -11.19 -21.16 9.29
CA LYS A 62 -12.47 -21.37 8.57
C LYS A 62 -13.12 -20.04 8.17
N ALA A 63 -13.13 -19.06 9.08
CA ALA A 63 -13.65 -17.72 8.80
C ALA A 63 -12.86 -17.04 7.69
N LYS A 64 -11.52 -17.10 7.72
CA LYS A 64 -10.64 -16.58 6.66
C LYS A 64 -10.97 -17.20 5.30
N GLN A 65 -11.16 -18.51 5.25
CA GLN A 65 -11.49 -19.19 3.99
C GLN A 65 -12.84 -18.75 3.43
N ARG A 66 -13.85 -18.59 4.28
CA ARG A 66 -15.20 -18.14 3.87
C ARG A 66 -15.25 -16.65 3.50
N LEU A 67 -14.50 -15.80 4.22
CA LEU A 67 -14.47 -14.35 4.01
C LEU A 67 -13.53 -13.92 2.87
N SER A 68 -12.59 -14.79 2.47
CA SER A 68 -11.62 -14.49 1.42
C SER A 68 -12.25 -14.01 0.10
N PRO A 69 -13.31 -14.65 -0.46
CA PRO A 69 -13.92 -14.16 -1.69
C PRO A 69 -14.57 -12.78 -1.51
N PHE A 70 -15.18 -12.51 -0.37
CA PHE A 70 -15.76 -11.19 -0.07
C PHE A 70 -14.69 -10.11 0.06
N SER A 71 -13.56 -10.42 0.68
CA SER A 71 -12.43 -9.50 0.77
C SER A 71 -11.84 -9.17 -0.60
N LYS A 72 -11.75 -10.16 -1.49
CA LYS A 72 -11.29 -9.95 -2.88
C LYS A 72 -12.27 -9.09 -3.66
N LEU A 73 -13.58 -9.33 -3.50
CA LEU A 73 -14.61 -8.51 -4.13
C LEU A 73 -14.58 -7.07 -3.61
N ALA A 74 -14.47 -6.88 -2.29
CA ALA A 74 -14.34 -5.56 -1.69
C ALA A 74 -13.10 -4.83 -2.19
N LEU A 75 -11.96 -5.52 -2.30
CA LEU A 75 -10.74 -4.96 -2.88
C LEU A 75 -10.95 -4.51 -4.33
N LEU A 76 -11.63 -5.33 -5.15
CA LEU A 76 -11.97 -4.98 -6.53
C LEU A 76 -12.82 -3.71 -6.59
N VAL A 77 -13.85 -3.62 -5.75
CA VAL A 77 -14.73 -2.43 -5.66
C VAL A 77 -13.92 -1.19 -5.27
N ILE A 78 -13.01 -1.29 -4.30
CA ILE A 78 -12.13 -0.19 -3.89
C ILE A 78 -11.23 0.25 -5.05
N ILE A 79 -10.64 -0.70 -5.78
CA ILE A 79 -9.81 -0.39 -6.95
C ILE A 79 -10.64 0.33 -8.01
N CYS A 80 -11.83 -0.17 -8.34
CA CYS A 80 -12.74 0.47 -9.31
C CYS A 80 -13.13 1.88 -8.86
N ALA A 81 -13.49 2.07 -7.59
CA ALA A 81 -13.85 3.37 -7.05
C ALA A 81 -12.68 4.37 -7.12
N ASN A 82 -11.46 3.92 -6.85
CA ASN A 82 -10.28 4.77 -6.95
C ASN A 82 -9.97 5.13 -8.42
N VAL A 83 -10.07 4.18 -9.34
CA VAL A 83 -9.88 4.43 -10.78
C VAL A 83 -10.94 5.40 -11.31
N THR A 84 -12.19 5.30 -10.85
CA THR A 84 -13.27 6.23 -11.24
C THR A 84 -12.96 7.66 -10.83
N ARG A 85 -12.33 7.88 -9.68
CA ARG A 85 -11.86 9.21 -9.25
C ARG A 85 -10.78 9.78 -10.17
N CYS A 86 -10.03 8.91 -10.84
CA CYS A 86 -8.99 9.31 -11.80
C CYS A 86 -9.52 9.50 -13.22
N ALA A 87 -10.78 9.12 -13.50
CA ALA A 87 -11.37 9.22 -14.83
C ALA A 87 -11.32 10.62 -15.46
N PRO A 88 -11.57 11.73 -14.74
CA PRO A 88 -11.43 13.07 -15.30
C PRO A 88 -10.02 13.37 -15.82
N PHE A 89 -9.00 12.87 -15.13
CA PHE A 89 -7.60 13.08 -15.52
C PHE A 89 -7.19 12.21 -16.73
N LEU A 90 -7.86 11.08 -16.95
CA LEU A 90 -7.59 10.20 -18.10
C LEU A 90 -8.13 10.73 -19.42
N HIS A 91 -9.12 11.63 -19.40
CA HIS A 91 -9.65 12.28 -20.60
C HIS A 91 -8.68 13.30 -21.20
N GLU A 92 -7.85 13.90 -20.37
CA GLU A 92 -6.80 14.81 -20.80
C GLU A 92 -5.44 14.16 -20.53
N LEU A 93 -5.00 13.29 -21.45
CA LEU A 93 -3.67 12.64 -21.39
C LEU A 93 -2.57 13.71 -21.59
N ASN A 94 -2.32 14.48 -20.52
CA ASN A 94 -1.24 15.44 -20.47
C ASN A 94 0.10 14.74 -20.25
N ARG A 95 1.16 15.34 -20.79
CA ARG A 95 2.55 14.88 -20.61
C ARG A 95 2.88 14.61 -19.13
N GLU A 96 2.33 15.39 -18.22
CA GLU A 96 2.53 15.26 -16.77
C GLU A 96 1.94 13.97 -16.22
N LEU A 97 0.77 13.56 -16.69
CA LEU A 97 0.13 12.28 -16.30
C LEU A 97 0.94 11.08 -16.76
N VAL A 98 1.44 11.11 -18.00
CA VAL A 98 2.31 10.05 -18.51
C VAL A 98 3.59 9.98 -17.69
N LEU A 99 4.17 11.13 -17.33
CA LEU A 99 5.35 11.20 -16.48
C LEU A 99 5.08 10.60 -15.09
N LEU A 100 3.94 10.92 -14.47
CA LEU A 100 3.54 10.34 -13.18
C LEU A 100 3.36 8.83 -13.25
N LEU A 101 2.78 8.30 -14.32
CA LEU A 101 2.67 6.86 -14.55
C LEU A 101 4.04 6.20 -14.67
N CYS A 102 4.93 6.79 -15.46
CA CYS A 102 6.31 6.31 -15.62
C CYS A 102 7.08 6.33 -14.29
N ILE A 103 6.95 7.40 -13.52
CA ILE A 103 7.59 7.52 -12.20
C ILE A 103 7.02 6.46 -11.24
N THR A 104 5.70 6.28 -11.22
CA THR A 104 5.04 5.28 -10.37
C THR A 104 5.52 3.87 -10.70
N LEU A 105 5.62 3.53 -11.98
CA LEU A 105 6.15 2.24 -12.45
C LEU A 105 7.64 2.09 -12.11
N ALA A 106 8.45 3.13 -12.39
CA ALA A 106 9.88 3.12 -12.10
C ALA A 106 10.16 2.91 -10.60
N MET A 107 9.41 3.59 -9.72
CA MET A 107 9.54 3.42 -8.26
C MET A 107 9.21 1.99 -7.81
N ARG A 108 8.27 1.32 -8.47
CA ARG A 108 7.96 -0.08 -8.18
C ARG A 108 9.06 -1.03 -8.63
N LEU A 109 9.59 -0.81 -9.84
CA LEU A 109 10.70 -1.61 -10.37
C LEU A 109 11.97 -1.42 -9.55
N ILE A 110 12.26 -0.19 -9.11
CA ILE A 110 13.38 0.09 -8.19
C ILE A 110 13.17 -0.64 -6.87
N GLY A 111 11.96 -0.59 -6.29
CA GLY A 111 11.65 -1.33 -5.06
C GLY A 111 11.87 -2.84 -5.21
N LEU A 112 11.40 -3.42 -6.31
CA LEU A 112 11.61 -4.83 -6.63
C LEU A 112 13.10 -5.17 -6.79
N GLY A 113 13.83 -4.35 -7.55
CA GLY A 113 15.27 -4.52 -7.76
C GLY A 113 16.08 -4.39 -6.47
N LEU A 114 15.75 -3.43 -5.61
CA LEU A 114 16.38 -3.27 -4.30
C LEU A 114 16.05 -4.46 -3.37
N GLY A 115 14.81 -4.94 -3.36
CA GLY A 115 14.43 -6.13 -2.59
C GLY A 115 15.20 -7.36 -3.01
N PHE A 116 15.32 -7.59 -4.32
CA PHE A 116 16.12 -8.67 -4.87
C PHE A 116 17.62 -8.52 -4.53
N LEU A 117 18.19 -7.34 -4.74
CA LEU A 117 19.58 -7.04 -4.46
C LEU A 117 19.93 -7.27 -2.98
N LEU A 118 19.10 -6.77 -2.07
CA LEU A 118 19.29 -6.95 -0.63
C LEU A 118 19.18 -8.42 -0.23
N SER A 119 18.17 -9.14 -0.74
CA SER A 119 17.99 -10.55 -0.40
C SER A 119 19.14 -11.42 -0.90
N THR A 120 19.67 -11.14 -2.08
CA THR A 120 20.85 -11.80 -2.63
C THR A 120 22.12 -11.46 -1.85
N LEU A 121 22.30 -10.18 -1.47
CA LEU A 121 23.45 -9.73 -0.70
C LEU A 121 23.51 -10.40 0.69
N PHE A 122 22.36 -10.53 1.35
CA PHE A 122 22.23 -11.19 2.66
C PHE A 122 22.11 -12.72 2.54
N ARG A 123 22.13 -13.28 1.31
CA ARG A 123 22.05 -14.72 1.04
C ARG A 123 20.85 -15.39 1.71
N PHE A 124 19.69 -14.77 1.61
CA PHE A 124 18.47 -15.37 2.15
C PHE A 124 18.08 -16.63 1.37
N PRO A 125 17.47 -17.64 2.04
CA PRO A 125 16.92 -18.80 1.35
C PRO A 125 15.80 -18.34 0.40
N TYR A 126 15.64 -19.03 -0.74
CA TYR A 126 14.73 -18.67 -1.84
C TYR A 126 13.31 -18.23 -1.40
N PRO A 127 12.62 -18.92 -0.44
CA PRO A 127 11.29 -18.47 -0.01
C PRO A 127 11.29 -17.11 0.69
N VAL A 128 12.38 -16.77 1.40
CA VAL A 128 12.55 -15.47 2.07
C VAL A 128 12.93 -14.40 1.05
N GLU A 129 13.82 -14.71 0.12
CA GLU A 129 14.22 -13.85 -0.99
C GLU A 129 13.02 -13.42 -1.80
N LEU A 130 12.17 -14.36 -2.24
CA LEU A 130 10.95 -14.07 -2.97
C LEU A 130 10.00 -13.17 -2.15
N THR A 131 9.85 -13.46 -0.86
CA THR A 131 8.99 -12.69 0.03
C THR A 131 9.49 -11.25 0.18
N VAL A 132 10.79 -11.05 0.39
CA VAL A 132 11.41 -9.72 0.54
C VAL A 132 11.30 -8.95 -0.78
N THR A 133 11.61 -9.58 -1.90
CA THR A 133 11.55 -8.97 -3.23
C THR A 133 10.14 -8.48 -3.56
N VAL A 134 9.12 -9.33 -3.40
CA VAL A 134 7.73 -8.97 -3.67
C VAL A 134 7.25 -7.90 -2.69
N ASN A 135 7.53 -8.04 -1.39
CA ASN A 135 7.08 -7.09 -0.37
C ASN A 135 7.71 -5.69 -0.56
N SER A 136 8.95 -5.61 -1.03
CA SER A 136 9.63 -4.34 -1.29
C SER A 136 8.99 -3.55 -2.45
N SER A 137 8.33 -4.23 -3.39
CA SER A 137 7.59 -3.60 -4.48
C SER A 137 6.13 -3.30 -4.13
N MET A 138 5.57 -3.98 -3.12
CA MET A 138 4.20 -3.76 -2.67
C MET A 138 4.11 -2.57 -1.73
N ARG A 139 3.16 -1.67 -2.01
CA ARG A 139 2.90 -0.49 -1.20
C ARG A 139 1.46 -0.49 -0.71
N ASN A 140 1.22 0.10 0.44
CA ASN A 140 -0.14 0.29 0.96
C ASN A 140 -0.85 1.43 0.20
N ASN A 141 -1.29 1.11 -1.03
CA ASN A 141 -1.94 2.07 -1.91
C ASN A 141 -3.25 2.60 -1.33
N ALA A 142 -3.98 1.80 -0.53
CA ALA A 142 -5.22 2.24 0.09
C ALA A 142 -4.97 3.35 1.11
N ALA A 143 -3.99 3.17 2.00
CA ALA A 143 -3.59 4.20 2.95
C ALA A 143 -3.07 5.46 2.23
N ALA A 144 -2.23 5.28 1.20
CA ALA A 144 -1.70 6.39 0.41
C ALA A 144 -2.82 7.16 -0.31
N ALA A 145 -3.80 6.48 -0.92
CA ALA A 145 -4.93 7.12 -1.59
C ALA A 145 -5.83 7.87 -0.59
N THR A 146 -6.06 7.31 0.60
CA THR A 146 -6.85 7.97 1.65
C THR A 146 -6.17 9.25 2.15
N LEU A 147 -4.87 9.17 2.44
CA LEU A 147 -4.10 10.34 2.86
C LEU A 147 -4.05 11.40 1.75
N ALA A 148 -3.81 10.97 0.51
CA ALA A 148 -3.80 11.90 -0.62
C ALA A 148 -5.15 12.61 -0.77
N ALA A 149 -6.27 11.91 -0.59
CA ALA A 149 -7.61 12.48 -0.70
C ALA A 149 -7.98 13.44 0.45
N GLN A 150 -7.37 13.27 1.64
CA GLN A 150 -7.68 14.07 2.82
C GLN A 150 -6.77 15.29 2.97
N TYR A 151 -5.50 15.16 2.62
CA TYR A 151 -4.47 16.15 2.96
C TYR A 151 -3.81 16.80 1.76
N PHE A 152 -4.09 16.33 0.53
CA PHE A 152 -3.43 16.82 -0.68
C PHE A 152 -4.45 17.17 -1.77
N PRO A 153 -4.06 17.97 -2.78
CA PRO A 153 -4.88 18.24 -3.97
C PRO A 153 -5.26 16.95 -4.71
N SER A 154 -6.37 16.98 -5.44
CA SER A 154 -6.96 15.83 -6.13
C SER A 154 -5.99 15.11 -7.09
N GLU A 155 -5.06 15.85 -7.69
CA GLU A 155 -4.06 15.35 -8.62
C GLU A 155 -3.12 14.32 -7.96
N VAL A 156 -2.82 14.50 -6.67
CA VAL A 156 -1.94 13.61 -5.90
C VAL A 156 -2.58 12.23 -5.68
N VAL A 157 -3.91 12.14 -5.68
CA VAL A 157 -4.66 10.89 -5.52
C VAL A 157 -4.44 9.94 -6.71
N PHE A 158 -4.08 10.47 -7.87
CA PHE A 158 -3.92 9.70 -9.10
C PHE A 158 -2.87 8.59 -8.97
N SER A 159 -1.66 8.92 -8.50
CA SER A 159 -0.56 7.95 -8.39
C SER A 159 -0.88 6.72 -7.52
N PRO A 160 -1.35 6.86 -6.27
CA PRO A 160 -1.72 5.71 -5.45
C PRO A 160 -2.96 4.95 -5.97
N SER A 161 -3.85 5.61 -6.70
CA SER A 161 -5.06 4.97 -7.26
C SER A 161 -4.75 4.09 -8.46
N VAL A 162 -3.82 4.48 -9.31
CA VAL A 162 -3.39 3.70 -10.49
C VAL A 162 -2.35 2.64 -10.13
N SER A 163 -1.59 2.87 -9.08
CA SER A 163 -0.52 1.97 -8.61
C SER A 163 -0.95 0.49 -8.48
N PRO A 164 -2.16 0.12 -7.99
CA PRO A 164 -2.60 -1.29 -7.92
C PRO A 164 -2.65 -2.00 -9.27
N LEU A 165 -2.85 -1.27 -10.37
CA LEU A 165 -2.90 -1.87 -11.72
C LEU A 165 -1.56 -2.48 -12.13
N PHE A 166 -0.45 -1.94 -11.63
CA PHE A 166 0.89 -2.46 -11.87
C PHE A 166 1.31 -3.60 -10.93
N SER A 167 0.53 -3.87 -9.87
CA SER A 167 0.87 -4.90 -8.88
C SER A 167 0.96 -6.30 -9.46
N PRO A 168 0.03 -6.77 -10.33
CA PRO A 168 0.13 -8.09 -10.95
C PRO A 168 1.36 -8.22 -11.84
N LEU A 169 1.69 -7.16 -12.60
CA LEU A 169 2.85 -7.13 -13.49
C LEU A 169 4.16 -7.26 -12.70
N THR A 170 4.32 -6.47 -11.65
CA THR A 170 5.54 -6.51 -10.82
C THR A 170 5.66 -7.81 -10.02
N SER A 171 4.54 -8.39 -9.59
CA SER A 171 4.57 -9.69 -8.89
C SER A 171 4.93 -10.84 -9.83
N SER A 172 4.51 -10.80 -11.10
CA SER A 172 4.86 -11.83 -12.08
C SER A 172 6.32 -11.77 -12.51
N LEU A 173 6.96 -10.60 -12.41
CA LEU A 173 8.40 -10.45 -12.70
C LEU A 173 9.29 -11.01 -11.58
N ALA A 174 8.75 -11.19 -10.38
CA ALA A 174 9.48 -11.68 -9.21
C ALA A 174 9.46 -13.21 -9.09
N VAL A 175 8.64 -13.92 -9.87
CA VAL A 175 8.47 -15.37 -9.88
C VAL A 175 9.25 -15.96 -11.04
#